data_5ccec9768f6561be063d392d02cd878c
#
_entry.id   5ccec9768f6561be063d392d02cd878c
#
_cell.length_a   1.000
_cell.length_b   1.000
_cell.length_c   1.000
_cell.angle_alpha   90.00
_cell.angle_beta   90.00
_cell.angle_gamma   90.00
#
_symmetry.space_group_name_H-M   'P 1'
#
loop_
_entity.id
_entity.type
_entity.pdbx_description
1 polymer ?
#
loop_
_entity_poly.entity_id
_entity_poly.type
_entity_poly.pdbx_seq_one_letter_code
_entity_poly.pdbx_strand_id
1 'polypeptide(L)'
;MPGREPVGPPSAPARPRDFASIPDAVPRFELRSHRGNPPFYDALGKRYFVLASADGYVERGVASWYGPTFHGASTSMGEPYDMYGMTAAHKTLPLPAYARVTNLKNGKSIVVRINDRGPFVANRIIDLSYTAAAKLDMLREGTTLVEVRALSPAAPDTLTRTAELPPPELYVQAGAFADKDNAERLLARLRAAGMPGVAVVPPVATKSLLFRVRVGPVASVAQFDELAGRLAALGIADARLAPD
;
A
#
# COMPACT_ATOMS: atom_id res chain seq x y z
N MET A 1 -9.16 -26.20 42.70
CA MET A 1 -8.84 -25.47 41.47
C MET A 1 -10.08 -25.49 40.62
N PRO A 2 -10.87 -24.40 40.45
CA PRO A 2 -12.01 -24.41 39.54
C PRO A 2 -11.51 -24.27 38.10
N GLY A 3 -12.07 -25.13 37.23
CA GLY A 3 -11.74 -25.22 35.83
C GLY A 3 -12.04 -23.93 35.06
N ARG A 4 -11.07 -23.47 34.27
CA ARG A 4 -11.27 -22.42 33.29
C ARG A 4 -12.13 -23.02 32.18
N GLU A 5 -13.36 -22.54 32.01
CA GLU A 5 -14.15 -22.81 30.81
C GLU A 5 -13.41 -22.28 29.58
N PRO A 6 -13.44 -23.00 28.46
CA PRO A 6 -12.87 -22.52 27.21
C PRO A 6 -13.63 -21.28 26.76
N VAL A 7 -12.96 -20.14 26.74
CA VAL A 7 -13.49 -18.92 26.13
C VAL A 7 -13.68 -19.23 24.65
N GLY A 8 -14.92 -19.31 24.22
CA GLY A 8 -15.29 -19.47 22.81
C GLY A 8 -14.68 -18.33 21.97
N PRO A 9 -14.51 -18.52 20.66
CA PRO A 9 -13.99 -17.48 19.80
C PRO A 9 -14.82 -16.22 19.96
N PRO A 10 -14.19 -15.03 20.05
CA PRO A 10 -14.92 -13.77 20.24
C PRO A 10 -15.97 -13.65 19.12
N SER A 11 -17.22 -13.50 19.52
CA SER A 11 -18.32 -13.25 18.58
C SER A 11 -17.97 -12.01 17.76
N ALA A 12 -18.00 -12.15 16.42
CA ALA A 12 -17.77 -11.00 15.55
C ALA A 12 -18.70 -9.86 15.99
N PRO A 13 -18.16 -8.65 16.24
CA PRO A 13 -18.98 -7.53 16.70
C PRO A 13 -20.07 -7.24 15.67
N ALA A 14 -21.25 -6.79 16.16
CA ALA A 14 -22.39 -6.48 15.31
C ALA A 14 -21.97 -5.51 14.20
N ARG A 15 -22.20 -5.89 12.94
CA ARG A 15 -21.85 -5.08 11.76
C ARG A 15 -22.46 -3.68 11.92
N PRO A 16 -21.69 -2.60 11.77
CA PRO A 16 -22.28 -1.29 11.54
C PRO A 16 -23.20 -1.42 10.32
N ARG A 17 -24.43 -0.94 10.45
CA ARG A 17 -25.43 -1.04 9.36
C ARG A 17 -25.11 -0.14 8.17
N ASP A 18 -24.25 0.87 8.40
CA ASP A 18 -23.81 1.82 7.38
C ASP A 18 -22.36 2.22 7.61
N PHE A 19 -21.44 1.68 6.80
CA PHE A 19 -20.02 2.06 6.83
C PHE A 19 -19.78 3.48 6.33
N ALA A 20 -20.68 4.03 5.51
CA ALA A 20 -20.57 5.39 4.99
C ALA A 20 -20.70 6.44 6.12
N SER A 21 -21.45 6.13 7.18
CA SER A 21 -21.63 7.01 8.33
C SER A 21 -20.40 7.11 9.24
N ILE A 22 -19.43 6.18 9.14
CA ILE A 22 -18.20 6.23 9.92
C ILE A 22 -17.30 7.33 9.33
N PRO A 23 -16.96 8.39 10.09
CA PRO A 23 -16.12 9.47 9.57
C PRO A 23 -14.71 8.96 9.25
N ASP A 24 -14.08 9.56 8.25
CA ASP A 24 -12.68 9.33 7.96
C ASP A 24 -11.79 9.77 9.12
N ALA A 25 -10.58 9.23 9.21
CA ALA A 25 -9.61 9.69 10.18
C ALA A 25 -9.28 11.17 9.92
N VAL A 26 -9.25 11.97 10.99
CA VAL A 26 -8.90 13.39 10.90
C VAL A 26 -7.40 13.51 11.21
N PRO A 27 -6.56 13.97 10.26
CA PRO A 27 -5.15 14.19 10.51
C PRO A 27 -4.95 15.18 11.66
N ARG A 28 -4.16 14.77 12.64
CA ARG A 28 -3.79 15.60 13.79
C ARG A 28 -2.32 15.38 14.12
N PHE A 29 -1.73 16.33 14.81
CA PHE A 29 -0.38 16.14 15.33
C PHE A 29 -0.39 15.07 16.41
N GLU A 30 0.40 14.02 16.20
CA GLU A 30 0.67 12.98 17.19
C GLU A 30 2.18 12.78 17.30
N LEU A 31 2.66 12.61 18.52
CA LEU A 31 4.06 12.26 18.74
C LEU A 31 4.36 10.88 18.14
N ARG A 32 5.53 10.76 17.55
CA ARG A 32 6.01 9.46 17.07
C ARG A 32 6.00 8.45 18.21
N SER A 33 5.36 7.32 18.01
CA SER A 33 5.27 6.26 19.01
C SER A 33 6.66 5.68 19.32
N HIS A 34 6.90 5.38 20.60
CA HIS A 34 8.09 4.62 21.02
C HIS A 34 8.04 3.16 20.55
N ARG A 35 6.83 2.64 20.30
CA ARG A 35 6.60 1.29 19.77
C ARG A 35 6.39 1.34 18.26
N GLY A 36 6.83 0.28 17.57
CA GLY A 36 6.61 0.12 16.13
C GLY A 36 7.48 0.98 15.22
N ASN A 37 8.44 1.77 15.77
CA ASN A 37 9.32 2.67 15.02
C ASN A 37 10.83 2.42 15.25
N PRO A 38 11.33 1.18 15.24
CA PRO A 38 12.77 0.97 15.21
C PRO A 38 13.33 1.50 13.87
N PRO A 39 14.64 1.80 13.77
CA PRO A 39 15.24 2.19 12.49
C PRO A 39 15.01 1.17 11.37
N PHE A 40 14.99 -0.10 11.72
CA PHE A 40 14.61 -1.23 10.85
C PHE A 40 14.03 -2.37 11.68
N TYR A 41 13.33 -3.27 11.03
CA TYR A 41 12.85 -4.52 11.62
C TYR A 41 12.82 -5.62 10.57
N ASP A 42 12.87 -6.86 11.01
CA ASP A 42 12.82 -8.04 10.13
C ASP A 42 11.47 -8.73 10.28
N ALA A 43 10.83 -9.06 9.16
CA ALA A 43 9.59 -9.83 9.12
C ALA A 43 9.60 -10.77 7.90
N LEU A 44 9.26 -12.03 8.12
CA LEU A 44 9.23 -13.09 7.10
C LEU A 44 10.49 -13.13 6.21
N GLY A 45 11.68 -13.02 6.84
CA GLY A 45 12.97 -13.08 6.15
C GLY A 45 13.36 -11.84 5.35
N LYS A 46 12.57 -10.76 5.42
CA LYS A 46 12.86 -9.49 4.75
C LYS A 46 13.06 -8.36 5.76
N ARG A 47 14.05 -7.49 5.49
CA ARG A 47 14.32 -6.29 6.29
C ARG A 47 13.58 -5.09 5.75
N TYR A 48 12.93 -4.35 6.64
CA TYR A 48 12.20 -3.12 6.37
C TYR A 48 12.80 -1.96 7.14
N PHE A 49 13.09 -0.86 6.44
CA PHE A 49 13.59 0.38 7.05
C PHE A 49 12.43 1.33 7.28
N VAL A 50 12.28 1.81 8.51
CA VAL A 50 11.23 2.78 8.85
C VAL A 50 11.69 4.17 8.43
N LEU A 51 10.82 4.89 7.73
CA LEU A 51 11.08 6.25 7.27
C LEU A 51 11.21 7.21 8.46
N ALA A 52 12.11 8.18 8.33
CA ALA A 52 12.27 9.23 9.33
C ALA A 52 11.05 10.17 9.39
N SER A 53 10.47 10.49 8.24
CA SER A 53 9.26 11.31 8.07
C SER A 53 8.30 10.66 7.08
N ALA A 54 7.02 11.03 7.18
CA ALA A 54 5.99 10.70 6.21
C ALA A 54 5.87 11.79 5.11
N ASP A 55 6.56 12.91 5.25
CA ASP A 55 6.40 14.08 4.37
C ASP A 55 6.71 13.73 2.91
N GLY A 56 5.81 14.14 2.03
CA GLY A 56 5.94 13.90 0.60
C GLY A 56 5.82 12.44 0.16
N TYR A 57 5.52 11.51 1.09
CA TYR A 57 5.35 10.10 0.73
C TYR A 57 4.15 9.88 -0.18
N VAL A 58 4.40 9.27 -1.32
CA VAL A 58 3.38 8.80 -2.27
C VAL A 58 3.84 7.48 -2.84
N GLU A 59 3.01 6.44 -2.72
CA GLU A 59 3.25 5.14 -3.31
C GLU A 59 1.99 4.61 -3.99
N ARG A 60 2.15 3.93 -5.12
CA ARG A 60 1.09 3.17 -5.79
C ARG A 60 1.39 1.69 -5.72
N GLY A 61 0.37 0.92 -5.42
CA GLY A 61 0.53 -0.52 -5.26
C GLY A 61 -0.79 -1.19 -4.95
N VAL A 62 -0.71 -2.41 -4.46
CA VAL A 62 -1.89 -3.19 -4.11
C VAL A 62 -2.21 -3.02 -2.62
N ALA A 63 -3.46 -2.68 -2.32
CA ALA A 63 -4.04 -2.76 -0.99
C ALA A 63 -4.71 -4.10 -0.77
N SER A 64 -4.65 -4.58 0.46
CA SER A 64 -5.49 -5.65 1.03
C SER A 64 -6.15 -5.15 2.32
N TRP A 65 -6.84 -6.01 3.04
CA TRP A 65 -7.47 -5.65 4.31
C TRP A 65 -7.40 -6.79 5.33
N TYR A 66 -7.40 -6.43 6.62
CA TYR A 66 -7.39 -7.38 7.72
C TYR A 66 -8.74 -8.07 7.89
N GLY A 67 -8.71 -9.37 8.04
CA GLY A 67 -9.89 -10.14 8.41
C GLY A 67 -10.37 -9.89 9.86
N PRO A 68 -11.60 -10.32 10.17
CA PRO A 68 -12.19 -10.15 11.50
C PRO A 68 -11.42 -10.91 12.60
N THR A 69 -10.62 -11.89 12.25
CA THR A 69 -9.82 -12.70 13.19
C THR A 69 -8.76 -11.89 13.94
N PHE A 70 -8.38 -10.72 13.44
CA PHE A 70 -7.41 -9.83 14.08
C PHE A 70 -8.06 -8.82 15.02
N HIS A 71 -9.40 -8.71 15.07
CA HIS A 71 -10.09 -7.75 15.94
C HIS A 71 -9.71 -7.96 17.40
N GLY A 72 -9.30 -6.87 18.07
CA GLY A 72 -8.83 -6.88 19.46
C GLY A 72 -7.35 -7.29 19.62
N ALA A 73 -6.67 -7.79 18.57
CA ALA A 73 -5.25 -8.06 18.64
C ALA A 73 -4.44 -6.76 18.78
N SER A 74 -3.28 -6.85 19.44
CA SER A 74 -2.40 -5.69 19.63
C SER A 74 -1.71 -5.31 18.34
N THR A 75 -1.81 -4.05 17.93
CA THR A 75 -1.04 -3.48 16.82
C THR A 75 0.43 -3.27 17.21
N SER A 76 1.26 -2.93 16.24
CA SER A 76 2.67 -2.59 16.47
C SER A 76 2.88 -1.37 17.39
N MET A 77 1.87 -0.49 17.50
CA MET A 77 1.87 0.60 18.48
C MET A 77 1.42 0.15 19.87
N GLY A 78 0.86 -1.06 20.00
CA GLY A 78 0.30 -1.59 21.26
C GLY A 78 -1.17 -1.22 21.49
N GLU A 79 -1.83 -0.62 20.52
CA GLU A 79 -3.27 -0.36 20.54
C GLU A 79 -4.03 -1.63 20.13
N PRO A 80 -5.25 -1.90 20.66
CA PRO A 80 -6.08 -2.97 20.13
C PRO A 80 -6.55 -2.61 18.71
N TYR A 81 -6.43 -3.55 17.79
CA TYR A 81 -6.97 -3.37 16.43
C TYR A 81 -8.49 -3.35 16.46
N ASP A 82 -9.06 -2.24 16.01
CA ASP A 82 -10.49 -2.12 15.77
C ASP A 82 -10.79 -2.24 14.26
N MET A 83 -11.45 -3.34 13.86
CA MET A 83 -11.83 -3.55 12.47
C MET A 83 -12.81 -2.50 11.93
N TYR A 84 -13.51 -1.79 12.82
CA TYR A 84 -14.46 -0.73 12.47
C TYR A 84 -13.85 0.68 12.49
N GLY A 85 -12.62 0.82 13.00
CA GLY A 85 -11.88 2.08 12.96
C GLY A 85 -11.37 2.39 11.54
N MET A 86 -11.10 3.66 11.27
CA MET A 86 -10.46 4.10 10.02
C MET A 86 -8.94 4.03 10.17
N THR A 87 -8.40 2.80 10.18
CA THR A 87 -6.98 2.51 10.42
C THR A 87 -6.39 1.63 9.33
N ALA A 88 -5.06 1.58 9.28
CA ALA A 88 -4.33 0.71 8.37
C ALA A 88 -2.93 0.35 8.89
N ALA A 89 -2.33 -0.72 8.33
CA ALA A 89 -0.94 -1.07 8.49
C ALA A 89 -0.11 -0.68 7.28
N HIS A 90 1.11 -0.22 7.54
CA HIS A 90 2.09 0.13 6.51
C HIS A 90 3.50 -0.31 6.91
N LYS A 91 4.30 -0.75 5.91
CA LYS A 91 5.61 -1.32 6.17
C LYS A 91 6.62 -0.31 6.71
N THR A 92 6.64 0.90 6.16
CA THR A 92 7.76 1.83 6.34
C THR A 92 7.39 3.21 6.87
N LEU A 93 6.13 3.65 6.73
CA LEU A 93 5.69 4.94 7.28
C LEU A 93 5.92 5.00 8.79
N PRO A 94 6.33 6.15 9.37
CA PRO A 94 6.40 6.29 10.83
C PRO A 94 5.02 6.09 11.46
N LEU A 95 4.99 5.57 12.68
CA LEU A 95 3.76 5.35 13.44
C LEU A 95 3.63 6.34 14.60
N PRO A 96 2.49 7.00 14.79
CA PRO A 96 1.38 7.05 13.83
C PRO A 96 1.69 7.97 12.66
N ALA A 97 0.99 7.74 11.55
CA ALA A 97 0.91 8.65 10.42
C ALA A 97 -0.53 8.68 9.90
N TYR A 98 -0.84 9.66 9.08
CA TYR A 98 -2.12 9.72 8.36
C TYR A 98 -1.87 9.61 6.87
N ALA A 99 -2.74 8.88 6.19
CA ALA A 99 -2.64 8.74 4.74
C ALA A 99 -4.01 8.81 4.08
N ARG A 100 -4.06 9.48 2.93
CA ARG A 100 -5.15 9.32 1.98
C ARG A 100 -4.88 8.06 1.16
N VAL A 101 -5.89 7.22 1.04
CA VAL A 101 -5.86 6.02 0.19
C VAL A 101 -6.92 6.20 -0.87
N THR A 102 -6.50 6.19 -2.13
CA THR A 102 -7.40 6.31 -3.29
C THR A 102 -7.42 5.01 -4.05
N ASN A 103 -8.59 4.42 -4.23
CA ASN A 103 -8.79 3.26 -5.10
C ASN A 103 -8.72 3.74 -6.57
N LEU A 104 -7.71 3.29 -7.28
CA LEU A 104 -7.43 3.73 -8.65
C LEU A 104 -8.41 3.16 -9.69
N LYS A 105 -9.21 2.15 -9.31
CA LYS A 105 -10.22 1.53 -10.18
C LYS A 105 -11.52 2.35 -10.23
N ASN A 106 -11.94 2.92 -9.08
CA ASN A 106 -13.24 3.57 -8.95
C ASN A 106 -13.16 5.04 -8.47
N GLY A 107 -11.96 5.56 -8.19
CA GLY A 107 -11.73 6.93 -7.73
C GLY A 107 -12.14 7.22 -6.29
N LYS A 108 -12.72 6.26 -5.55
CA LYS A 108 -13.07 6.45 -4.14
C LYS A 108 -11.82 6.69 -3.29
N SER A 109 -11.92 7.63 -2.36
CA SER A 109 -10.80 8.04 -1.52
C SER A 109 -11.24 8.17 -0.07
N ILE A 110 -10.37 7.75 0.84
CA ILE A 110 -10.57 7.82 2.30
C ILE A 110 -9.31 8.30 2.99
N VAL A 111 -9.43 8.75 4.23
CA VAL A 111 -8.29 9.00 5.10
C VAL A 111 -8.26 7.97 6.22
N VAL A 112 -7.07 7.39 6.45
CA VAL A 112 -6.81 6.41 7.50
C VAL A 112 -5.65 6.83 8.38
N ARG A 113 -5.69 6.38 9.64
CA ARG A 113 -4.55 6.47 10.57
C ARG A 113 -3.72 5.20 10.47
N ILE A 114 -2.44 5.35 10.17
CA ILE A 114 -1.48 4.25 10.11
C ILE A 114 -0.98 3.99 11.53
N ASN A 115 -1.34 2.85 12.11
CA ASN A 115 -1.00 2.49 13.50
C ASN A 115 -0.41 1.10 13.65
N ASP A 116 -0.14 0.40 12.52
CA ASP A 116 0.39 -0.95 12.54
C ASP A 116 1.42 -1.20 11.45
N ARG A 117 2.15 -2.34 11.55
CA ARG A 117 3.14 -2.83 10.60
C ARG A 117 2.58 -3.98 9.76
N GLY A 118 2.88 -3.92 8.48
CA GLY A 118 2.43 -4.83 7.44
C GLY A 118 2.06 -4.06 6.17
N PRO A 119 1.54 -4.72 5.15
CA PRO A 119 1.44 -6.17 4.95
C PRO A 119 2.80 -6.83 4.69
N PHE A 120 2.96 -8.07 5.14
CA PHE A 120 4.18 -8.84 4.87
C PHE A 120 4.01 -9.82 3.69
N VAL A 121 2.82 -9.87 3.13
CA VAL A 121 2.55 -10.55 1.85
C VAL A 121 3.25 -9.78 0.73
N ALA A 122 3.84 -10.52 -0.21
CA ALA A 122 4.46 -9.92 -1.38
C ALA A 122 3.47 -9.07 -2.19
N ASN A 123 4.00 -8.04 -2.85
CA ASN A 123 3.24 -7.16 -3.74
C ASN A 123 2.11 -6.33 -3.07
N ARG A 124 1.97 -6.33 -1.75
CA ARG A 124 1.03 -5.47 -1.01
C ARG A 124 1.79 -4.30 -0.40
N ILE A 125 1.17 -3.11 -0.37
CA ILE A 125 1.78 -1.91 0.22
C ILE A 125 1.07 -1.46 1.50
N ILE A 126 -0.22 -1.71 1.61
CA ILE A 126 -1.05 -1.30 2.73
C ILE A 126 -2.12 -2.35 3.04
N ASP A 127 -2.39 -2.60 4.32
CA ASP A 127 -3.53 -3.38 4.80
C ASP A 127 -4.53 -2.44 5.50
N LEU A 128 -5.75 -2.42 5.00
CA LEU A 128 -6.81 -1.56 5.50
C LEU A 128 -7.65 -2.27 6.56
N SER A 129 -8.25 -1.51 7.47
CA SER A 129 -9.32 -2.02 8.31
C SER A 129 -10.53 -2.45 7.46
N TYR A 130 -11.42 -3.23 8.04
CA TYR A 130 -12.65 -3.67 7.36
C TYR A 130 -13.52 -2.49 6.90
N THR A 131 -13.71 -1.48 7.76
CA THR A 131 -14.46 -0.26 7.41
C THR A 131 -13.78 0.53 6.28
N ALA A 132 -12.47 0.71 6.36
CA ALA A 132 -11.71 1.41 5.32
C ALA A 132 -11.85 0.70 3.97
N ALA A 133 -11.74 -0.63 3.95
CA ALA A 133 -11.93 -1.44 2.75
C ALA A 133 -13.37 -1.37 2.21
N ALA A 134 -14.38 -1.36 3.10
CA ALA A 134 -15.79 -1.20 2.73
C ALA A 134 -16.04 0.14 2.03
N LYS A 135 -15.52 1.24 2.60
CA LYS A 135 -15.66 2.59 2.03
C LYS A 135 -14.97 2.74 0.67
N LEU A 136 -13.86 2.04 0.44
CA LEU A 136 -13.17 1.98 -0.85
C LEU A 136 -13.83 1.01 -1.85
N ASP A 137 -14.89 0.28 -1.43
CA ASP A 137 -15.60 -0.70 -2.27
C ASP A 137 -14.71 -1.83 -2.77
N MET A 138 -13.88 -2.38 -1.87
CA MET A 138 -12.93 -3.44 -2.22
C MET A 138 -13.13 -4.76 -1.45
N LEU A 139 -14.13 -4.83 -0.56
CA LEU A 139 -14.33 -6.03 0.28
C LEU A 139 -14.55 -7.30 -0.54
N ARG A 140 -15.32 -7.20 -1.62
CA ARG A 140 -15.68 -8.36 -2.47
C ARG A 140 -14.45 -8.92 -3.21
N GLU A 141 -13.58 -8.04 -3.69
CA GLU A 141 -12.38 -8.41 -4.44
C GLU A 141 -11.21 -8.76 -3.52
N GLY A 142 -11.27 -8.35 -2.25
CA GLY A 142 -10.22 -8.57 -1.25
C GLY A 142 -8.99 -7.68 -1.43
N THR A 143 -8.70 -7.28 -2.66
CA THR A 143 -7.54 -6.46 -3.05
C THR A 143 -7.91 -5.47 -4.14
N THR A 144 -7.20 -4.33 -4.18
CA THR A 144 -7.35 -3.35 -5.26
C THR A 144 -6.06 -2.54 -5.47
N LEU A 145 -5.95 -1.89 -6.62
CA LEU A 145 -4.87 -0.94 -6.90
C LEU A 145 -5.18 0.40 -6.23
N VAL A 146 -4.23 0.93 -5.47
CA VAL A 146 -4.40 2.18 -4.73
C VAL A 146 -3.22 3.13 -4.91
N GLU A 147 -3.48 4.42 -4.69
CA GLU A 147 -2.46 5.40 -4.33
C GLU A 147 -2.55 5.65 -2.83
N VAL A 148 -1.44 5.56 -2.13
CA VAL A 148 -1.26 5.93 -0.72
C VAL A 148 -0.46 7.22 -0.69
N ARG A 149 -1.04 8.29 -0.15
CA ARG A 149 -0.41 9.59 0.02
C ARG A 149 -0.44 9.99 1.48
N ALA A 150 0.73 10.17 2.08
CA ALA A 150 0.80 10.65 3.45
C ALA A 150 0.28 12.08 3.56
N LEU A 151 -0.38 12.37 4.67
CA LEU A 151 -0.94 13.68 5.00
C LEU A 151 -0.18 14.29 6.16
N SER A 152 0.18 15.56 6.03
CA SER A 152 0.75 16.34 7.13
C SER A 152 -0.37 17.09 7.86
N PRO A 153 -0.41 17.04 9.21
CA PRO A 153 -1.40 17.79 9.99
C PRO A 153 -1.30 19.31 9.82
N ALA A 154 -0.13 19.82 9.42
CA ALA A 154 0.12 21.25 9.24
C ALA A 154 -0.28 21.77 7.86
N ALA A 155 -0.48 20.91 6.88
CA ALA A 155 -0.95 21.32 5.58
C ALA A 155 -2.48 21.16 5.53
N PRO A 156 -3.25 22.23 5.20
CA PRO A 156 -4.65 22.02 4.89
C PRO A 156 -4.72 20.95 3.79
N ASP A 157 -5.54 19.95 4.03
CA ASP A 157 -5.86 18.96 3.03
C ASP A 157 -6.61 19.70 1.90
N THR A 158 -5.84 20.40 1.07
CA THR A 158 -6.40 20.92 -0.17
C THR A 158 -6.88 19.69 -0.90
N LEU A 159 -8.17 19.37 -0.70
CA LEU A 159 -8.97 18.61 -1.61
C LEU A 159 -8.89 19.33 -2.96
N THR A 160 -7.75 19.27 -3.60
CA THR A 160 -7.75 19.32 -5.02
C THR A 160 -8.56 18.08 -5.39
N ARG A 161 -9.89 18.23 -5.53
CA ARG A 161 -10.62 17.45 -6.51
C ARG A 161 -9.71 17.51 -7.73
N THR A 162 -8.88 16.52 -7.85
CA THR A 162 -8.20 16.30 -9.12
C THR A 162 -9.37 16.14 -10.07
N ALA A 163 -9.62 17.17 -10.88
CA ALA A 163 -10.56 17.08 -12.00
C ALA A 163 -10.35 15.67 -12.58
N GLU A 164 -11.43 15.03 -12.97
CA GLU A 164 -11.49 13.68 -13.52
C GLU A 164 -10.50 13.53 -14.69
N LEU A 165 -9.22 13.51 -14.35
CA LEU A 165 -8.21 13.01 -15.27
C LEU A 165 -8.47 11.52 -15.38
N PRO A 166 -8.44 10.96 -16.59
CA PRO A 166 -8.57 9.53 -16.77
C PRO A 166 -7.56 8.85 -15.82
N PRO A 167 -7.93 7.72 -15.21
CA PRO A 167 -7.02 7.01 -14.30
C PRO A 167 -5.69 6.81 -15.03
N PRO A 168 -4.57 7.18 -14.41
CA PRO A 168 -3.26 7.06 -15.04
C PRO A 168 -3.01 5.60 -15.39
N GLU A 169 -2.50 5.34 -16.58
CA GLU A 169 -2.03 4.01 -16.94
C GLU A 169 -0.96 3.57 -15.94
N LEU A 170 -1.07 2.34 -15.47
CA LEU A 170 -0.17 1.77 -14.48
C LEU A 170 0.75 0.75 -15.14
N TYR A 171 2.02 0.76 -14.78
CA TYR A 171 3.03 -0.14 -15.29
C TYR A 171 3.78 -0.82 -14.15
N VAL A 172 4.36 -1.97 -14.42
CA VAL A 172 5.30 -2.60 -13.49
C VAL A 172 6.71 -2.09 -13.83
N GLN A 173 7.33 -1.34 -12.92
CA GLN A 173 8.73 -0.95 -13.07
C GLN A 173 9.63 -2.11 -12.68
N ALA A 174 10.36 -2.64 -13.67
CA ALA A 174 11.28 -3.75 -13.49
C ALA A 174 12.71 -3.30 -13.13
N GLY A 175 13.05 -2.03 -13.36
CA GLY A 175 14.36 -1.49 -13.01
C GLY A 175 14.47 0.00 -13.28
N ALA A 176 15.49 0.63 -12.68
CA ALA A 176 15.85 2.03 -12.93
C ALA A 176 17.39 2.16 -12.97
N PHE A 177 17.92 2.80 -13.99
CA PHE A 177 19.34 2.83 -14.29
C PHE A 177 19.80 4.24 -14.63
N ALA A 178 20.97 4.63 -14.16
CA ALA A 178 21.61 5.88 -14.58
C ALA A 178 22.17 5.77 -16.02
N ASP A 179 22.55 4.57 -16.42
CA ASP A 179 23.13 4.25 -17.72
C ASP A 179 22.05 3.66 -18.64
N LYS A 180 21.99 4.19 -19.89
CA LYS A 180 21.02 3.78 -20.91
C LYS A 180 21.24 2.33 -21.36
N ASP A 181 22.50 1.91 -21.53
CA ASP A 181 22.82 0.57 -22.02
C ASP A 181 22.40 -0.51 -21.03
N ASN A 182 22.45 -0.23 -19.73
CA ASN A 182 21.94 -1.12 -18.69
C ASN A 182 20.42 -1.27 -18.78
N ALA A 183 19.71 -0.20 -19.05
CA ALA A 183 18.26 -0.24 -19.25
C ALA A 183 17.90 -1.02 -20.53
N GLU A 184 18.62 -0.81 -21.61
CA GLU A 184 18.41 -1.51 -22.89
C GLU A 184 18.74 -3.01 -22.78
N ARG A 185 19.78 -3.38 -22.04
CA ARG A 185 20.07 -4.81 -21.76
C ARG A 185 18.92 -5.48 -21.00
N LEU A 186 18.37 -4.80 -19.99
CA LEU A 186 17.21 -5.34 -19.30
C LEU A 186 15.98 -5.42 -20.22
N LEU A 187 15.73 -4.38 -21.04
CA LEU A 187 14.66 -4.38 -22.05
C LEU A 187 14.76 -5.60 -22.97
N ALA A 188 15.96 -5.84 -23.55
CA ALA A 188 16.20 -6.97 -24.46
C ALA A 188 15.95 -8.32 -23.77
N ARG A 189 16.44 -8.47 -22.53
CA ARG A 189 16.22 -9.67 -21.71
C ARG A 189 14.74 -9.94 -21.44
N LEU A 190 13.97 -8.90 -21.08
CA LEU A 190 12.55 -9.03 -20.80
C LEU A 190 11.74 -9.34 -22.06
N ARG A 191 12.09 -8.73 -23.20
CA ARG A 191 11.47 -9.05 -24.49
C ARG A 191 11.75 -10.49 -24.93
N ALA A 192 12.98 -10.96 -24.77
CA ALA A 192 13.36 -12.35 -25.06
C ALA A 192 12.60 -13.35 -24.17
N ALA A 193 12.24 -12.95 -22.93
CA ALA A 193 11.40 -13.73 -22.02
C ALA A 193 9.88 -13.60 -22.32
N GLY A 194 9.49 -12.96 -23.41
CA GLY A 194 8.09 -12.80 -23.82
C GLY A 194 7.26 -11.91 -22.88
N MET A 195 7.90 -10.95 -22.21
CA MET A 195 7.16 -10.01 -21.37
C MET A 195 6.39 -9.01 -22.25
N PRO A 196 5.10 -8.69 -21.92
CA PRO A 196 4.28 -7.80 -22.72
C PRO A 196 4.65 -6.32 -22.49
N GLY A 197 4.55 -5.49 -23.54
CA GLY A 197 4.61 -4.04 -23.42
C GLY A 197 5.87 -3.50 -22.73
N VAL A 198 7.04 -4.12 -22.97
CA VAL A 198 8.30 -3.67 -22.34
C VAL A 198 8.82 -2.43 -23.04
N ALA A 199 9.04 -1.36 -22.25
CA ALA A 199 9.57 -0.10 -22.74
C ALA A 199 10.62 0.50 -21.77
N VAL A 200 11.55 1.27 -22.34
CA VAL A 200 12.43 2.15 -21.57
C VAL A 200 11.84 3.55 -21.57
N VAL A 201 11.58 4.09 -20.38
CA VAL A 201 11.16 5.48 -20.22
C VAL A 201 12.40 6.31 -19.91
N PRO A 202 12.72 7.31 -20.76
CA PRO A 202 13.89 8.15 -20.56
C PRO A 202 13.76 9.00 -19.29
N PRO A 203 14.87 9.51 -18.76
CA PRO A 203 14.86 10.42 -17.64
C PRO A 203 14.14 11.73 -18.00
N VAL A 204 13.36 12.24 -17.06
CA VAL A 204 12.72 13.56 -17.11
C VAL A 204 13.33 14.40 -16.00
N ALA A 205 13.99 15.48 -16.34
CA ALA A 205 14.81 16.29 -15.44
C ALA A 205 14.05 16.75 -14.16
N THR A 206 12.74 16.96 -14.25
CA THR A 206 11.88 17.37 -13.13
C THR A 206 11.38 16.21 -12.27
N LYS A 207 11.49 14.95 -12.74
CA LYS A 207 10.92 13.78 -12.04
C LYS A 207 11.97 12.76 -11.62
N SER A 208 12.93 12.46 -12.50
CA SER A 208 13.96 11.43 -12.23
C SER A 208 15.06 11.51 -13.30
N LEU A 209 16.31 11.36 -12.88
CA LEU A 209 17.47 11.28 -13.77
C LEU A 209 17.77 9.84 -14.26
N LEU A 210 16.87 8.88 -13.99
CA LEU A 210 17.08 7.47 -14.28
C LEU A 210 16.24 7.01 -15.48
N PHE A 211 16.84 6.15 -16.32
CA PHE A 211 16.13 5.34 -17.32
C PHE A 211 15.33 4.26 -16.61
N ARG A 212 14.03 4.20 -16.80
CA ARG A 212 13.14 3.24 -16.15
C ARG A 212 12.65 2.20 -17.14
N VAL A 213 12.84 0.92 -16.80
CA VAL A 213 12.31 -0.20 -17.61
C VAL A 213 10.96 -0.59 -17.02
N ARG A 214 9.92 -0.54 -17.85
CA ARG A 214 8.53 -0.78 -17.48
C ARG A 214 7.93 -1.91 -18.33
N VAL A 215 6.98 -2.60 -17.72
CA VAL A 215 6.20 -3.70 -18.34
C VAL A 215 4.72 -3.39 -18.14
N GLY A 216 3.90 -3.56 -19.14
CA GLY A 216 2.46 -3.30 -19.04
C GLY A 216 1.88 -2.65 -20.31
N PRO A 217 0.73 -1.96 -20.23
CA PRO A 217 0.05 -1.47 -19.02
C PRO A 217 -0.59 -2.57 -18.17
N VAL A 218 -0.93 -2.23 -16.90
CA VAL A 218 -1.55 -3.11 -15.92
C VAL A 218 -2.92 -2.54 -15.52
N ALA A 219 -3.98 -3.28 -15.78
CA ALA A 219 -5.35 -2.85 -15.50
C ALA A 219 -5.95 -3.51 -14.24
N SER A 220 -5.28 -4.54 -13.68
CA SER A 220 -5.81 -5.28 -12.53
C SER A 220 -4.71 -5.80 -11.61
N VAL A 221 -5.09 -6.11 -10.36
CA VAL A 221 -4.21 -6.76 -9.39
C VAL A 221 -3.70 -8.11 -9.91
N ALA A 222 -4.56 -8.90 -10.54
CA ALA A 222 -4.18 -10.20 -11.10
C ALA A 222 -3.08 -10.08 -12.16
N GLN A 223 -3.20 -9.10 -13.07
CA GLN A 223 -2.14 -8.83 -14.05
C GLN A 223 -0.84 -8.35 -13.39
N PHE A 224 -0.95 -7.50 -12.37
CA PHE A 224 0.23 -7.07 -11.62
C PHE A 224 0.93 -8.25 -10.94
N ASP A 225 0.19 -9.10 -10.23
CA ASP A 225 0.74 -10.26 -9.52
C ASP A 225 1.36 -11.27 -10.51
N GLU A 226 0.73 -11.50 -11.67
CA GLU A 226 1.28 -12.35 -12.74
C GLU A 226 2.62 -11.80 -13.23
N LEU A 227 2.66 -10.52 -13.65
CA LEU A 227 3.87 -9.89 -14.17
C LEU A 227 4.98 -9.82 -13.12
N ALA A 228 4.65 -9.48 -11.87
CA ALA A 228 5.60 -9.45 -10.76
C ALA A 228 6.17 -10.86 -10.48
N GLY A 229 5.34 -11.91 -10.53
CA GLY A 229 5.79 -13.30 -10.40
C GLY A 229 6.73 -13.73 -11.52
N ARG A 230 6.43 -13.37 -12.77
CA ARG A 230 7.31 -13.63 -13.92
C ARG A 230 8.64 -12.88 -13.83
N LEU A 231 8.62 -11.62 -13.36
CA LEU A 231 9.83 -10.82 -13.11
C LEU A 231 10.67 -11.44 -12.00
N ALA A 232 10.05 -11.88 -10.91
CA ALA A 232 10.74 -12.56 -9.80
C ALA A 232 11.43 -13.85 -10.27
N ALA A 233 10.79 -14.64 -11.14
CA ALA A 233 11.41 -15.84 -11.75
C ALA A 233 12.64 -15.49 -12.63
N LEU A 234 12.71 -14.27 -13.15
CA LEU A 234 13.87 -13.74 -13.86
C LEU A 234 14.90 -13.06 -12.92
N GLY A 235 14.73 -13.18 -11.58
CA GLY A 235 15.63 -12.58 -10.60
C GLY A 235 15.36 -11.10 -10.32
N ILE A 236 14.21 -10.57 -10.72
CA ILE A 236 13.80 -9.17 -10.49
C ILE A 236 12.70 -9.18 -9.41
N ALA A 237 13.11 -9.21 -8.13
CA ALA A 237 12.20 -9.34 -6.99
C ALA A 237 11.56 -8.02 -6.52
N ASP A 238 12.15 -6.87 -6.88
CA ASP A 238 11.72 -5.54 -6.42
C ASP A 238 10.86 -4.78 -7.44
N ALA A 239 10.08 -5.50 -8.22
CA ALA A 239 9.14 -4.92 -9.17
C ALA A 239 8.08 -4.07 -8.45
N ARG A 240 7.83 -2.83 -8.92
CA ARG A 240 6.91 -1.87 -8.30
C ARG A 240 5.88 -1.38 -9.29
N LEU A 241 4.70 -1.03 -8.80
CA LEU A 241 3.73 -0.31 -9.60
C LEU A 241 4.18 1.13 -9.79
N ALA A 242 4.18 1.60 -11.03
CA ALA A 242 4.55 2.97 -11.39
C ALA A 242 3.51 3.56 -12.35
N PRO A 243 3.15 4.85 -12.20
CA PRO A 243 2.34 5.56 -13.21
C PRO A 243 3.19 5.87 -14.44
N ASP A 244 2.51 6.20 -15.51
CA ASP A 244 3.14 6.80 -16.68
C ASP A 244 3.73 8.18 -16.40
#